data_97f5ba1efea1f200a1ce371ef00e02f7
#
_entry.id   97f5ba1efea1f200a1ce371ef00e02f7
#
_cell.length_a   1.000
_cell.length_b   1.000
_cell.length_c   1.000
_cell.angle_alpha   90.00
_cell.angle_beta   90.00
_cell.angle_gamma   90.00
#
_symmetry.space_group_name_H-M   'P 1'
#
loop_
_entity.id
_entity.type
_entity.pdbx_description
1 polymer ?
#
loop_
_entity_poly.entity_id
_entity_poly.type
_entity_poly.pdbx_seq_one_letter_code
_entity_poly.pdbx_strand_id
1 'polypeptide(L)'
;MISIIAAVAQNRAIGFQNKLLYWLPNDFKRFKALTTGHTIIMGRRTFESLPKGALPNRRNVVLSRVGNTFPGAETFVSLEEALASCAPDEDVYIIGGAQVYAQALPLADRLCLTEILDTPNEADAFFPEFTSEEWSTEAAEEHAADEKHAQAYRFVDYIRR
;
A
#
# COMPACT_ATOMS: atom_id res chain seq x y z
N MET A 1 2.68 -4.29 14.40
CA MET A 1 3.35 -3.22 13.63
C MET A 1 2.46 -2.78 12.48
N ILE A 2 2.27 -1.48 12.33
CA ILE A 2 1.48 -0.90 11.25
C ILE A 2 2.44 -0.51 10.13
N SER A 3 2.31 -1.16 8.97
CA SER A 3 3.15 -0.91 7.80
C SER A 3 2.30 -0.38 6.65
N ILE A 4 2.84 0.55 5.89
CA ILE A 4 2.24 1.01 4.65
C ILE A 4 3.01 0.36 3.50
N ILE A 5 2.30 -0.22 2.54
CA ILE A 5 2.92 -0.80 1.34
C ILE A 5 2.36 -0.11 0.10
N ALA A 6 3.24 0.38 -0.76
CA ALA A 6 2.85 1.13 -1.95
C ALA A 6 3.93 1.10 -3.02
N ALA A 7 3.53 1.24 -4.28
CA ALA A 7 4.43 1.51 -5.40
C ALA A 7 4.26 2.98 -5.79
N VAL A 8 5.35 3.74 -5.73
CA VAL A 8 5.33 5.19 -5.94
C VAL A 8 6.33 5.62 -7.00
N ALA A 9 5.88 6.50 -7.91
CA ALA A 9 6.75 7.11 -8.91
C ALA A 9 7.58 8.25 -8.31
N GLN A 10 8.48 8.83 -9.10
CA GLN A 10 9.37 9.89 -8.63
C GLN A 10 8.64 11.14 -8.12
N ASN A 11 7.46 11.45 -8.68
CA ASN A 11 6.61 12.56 -8.24
C ASN A 11 5.58 12.13 -7.18
N ARG A 12 5.77 10.99 -6.55
CA ARG A 12 4.86 10.37 -5.58
C ARG A 12 3.54 9.87 -6.17
N ALA A 13 3.42 9.82 -7.51
CA ALA A 13 2.21 9.32 -8.15
C ALA A 13 2.03 7.82 -7.86
N ILE A 14 0.79 7.40 -7.57
CA ILE A 14 0.45 6.01 -7.28
C ILE A 14 -0.68 5.47 -8.14
N GLY A 15 -1.46 6.31 -8.79
CA GLY A 15 -2.59 5.84 -9.58
C GLY A 15 -3.15 6.86 -10.54
N PHE A 16 -3.97 6.36 -11.47
CA PHE A 16 -4.75 7.16 -12.41
C PHE A 16 -6.03 6.41 -12.74
N GLN A 17 -7.16 7.10 -12.59
CA GLN A 17 -8.50 6.53 -12.86
C GLN A 17 -8.74 5.19 -12.14
N ASN A 18 -8.36 5.15 -10.86
CA ASN A 18 -8.50 3.98 -9.98
C ASN A 18 -7.72 2.74 -10.44
N LYS A 19 -6.60 2.94 -11.17
CA LYS A 19 -5.73 1.87 -11.64
C LYS A 19 -4.29 2.14 -11.25
N LEU A 20 -3.51 1.08 -11.10
CA LEU A 20 -2.07 1.18 -10.91
C LEU A 20 -1.42 1.75 -12.17
N LEU A 21 -0.34 2.53 -11.98
CA LEU A 21 0.37 3.18 -13.09
C LEU A 21 1.35 2.25 -13.79
N TYR A 22 1.88 1.25 -13.08
CA TYR A 22 2.97 0.41 -13.58
C TYR A 22 2.67 -1.05 -13.32
N TRP A 23 3.07 -1.90 -14.27
CA TRP A 23 3.00 -3.34 -14.15
C TRP A 23 4.38 -3.87 -13.81
N LEU A 24 4.59 -4.27 -12.55
CA LEU A 24 5.87 -4.77 -12.05
C LEU A 24 5.67 -6.13 -11.39
N PRO A 25 5.93 -7.24 -12.12
CA PRO A 25 5.70 -8.59 -11.57
C PRO A 25 6.43 -8.85 -10.24
N ASN A 26 7.66 -8.36 -10.09
CA ASN A 26 8.41 -8.55 -8.85
C ASN A 26 7.77 -7.78 -7.67
N ASP A 27 7.13 -6.65 -7.95
CA ASP A 27 6.42 -5.90 -6.92
C ASP A 27 5.20 -6.68 -6.42
N PHE A 28 4.45 -7.31 -7.32
CA PHE A 28 3.33 -8.17 -6.92
C PHE A 28 3.79 -9.36 -6.09
N LYS A 29 4.92 -9.96 -6.43
CA LYS A 29 5.49 -11.08 -5.67
C LYS A 29 5.89 -10.62 -4.26
N ARG A 30 6.52 -9.46 -4.14
CA ARG A 30 6.90 -8.89 -2.85
C ARG A 30 5.68 -8.58 -2.00
N PHE A 31 4.67 -7.95 -2.60
CA PHE A 31 3.39 -7.65 -1.94
C PHE A 31 2.77 -8.92 -1.36
N LYS A 32 2.68 -9.96 -2.16
CA LYS A 32 2.12 -11.24 -1.71
C LYS A 32 2.94 -11.85 -0.57
N ALA A 33 4.26 -11.82 -0.68
CA ALA A 33 5.15 -12.38 0.33
C ALA A 33 5.03 -11.63 1.66
N LEU A 34 4.92 -10.29 1.63
CA LEU A 34 4.81 -9.49 2.85
C LEU A 34 3.44 -9.62 3.52
N THR A 35 2.37 -9.68 2.74
CA THR A 35 1.00 -9.58 3.29
C THR A 35 0.34 -10.92 3.61
N THR A 36 0.79 -12.02 3.00
CA THR A 36 0.16 -13.34 3.24
C THR A 36 0.25 -13.72 4.71
N GLY A 37 -0.89 -14.13 5.27
CA GLY A 37 -0.99 -14.50 6.68
C GLY A 37 -1.25 -13.33 7.61
N HIS A 38 -1.38 -12.12 7.07
CA HIS A 38 -1.56 -10.90 7.86
C HIS A 38 -2.85 -10.18 7.49
N THR A 39 -3.11 -9.07 8.18
CA THR A 39 -4.28 -8.21 7.91
C THR A 39 -3.89 -7.13 6.91
N ILE A 40 -4.74 -6.93 5.90
CA ILE A 40 -4.62 -5.83 4.95
C ILE A 40 -5.82 -4.89 5.09
N ILE A 41 -5.55 -3.59 5.12
CA ILE A 41 -6.57 -2.55 5.24
C ILE A 41 -6.53 -1.69 4.00
N MET A 42 -7.69 -1.44 3.40
CA MET A 42 -7.81 -0.67 2.17
C MET A 42 -9.09 0.15 2.15
N GLY A 43 -9.10 1.17 1.32
CA GLY A 43 -10.33 1.90 1.03
C GLY A 43 -11.22 1.12 0.06
N ARG A 44 -12.48 1.54 -0.03
CA ARG A 44 -13.48 0.88 -0.90
C ARG A 44 -13.03 0.81 -2.35
N ARG A 45 -12.51 1.92 -2.90
CA ARG A 45 -12.09 1.95 -4.31
C ARG A 45 -10.93 1.01 -4.60
N THR A 46 -10.04 0.83 -3.64
CA THR A 46 -8.95 -0.14 -3.78
C THR A 46 -9.50 -1.56 -3.85
N PHE A 47 -10.45 -1.90 -2.98
CA PHE A 47 -11.10 -3.20 -3.05
C PHE A 47 -11.81 -3.42 -4.39
N GLU A 48 -12.52 -2.42 -4.87
CA GLU A 48 -13.23 -2.49 -6.15
C GLU A 48 -12.28 -2.64 -7.35
N SER A 49 -11.02 -2.21 -7.20
CA SER A 49 -10.00 -2.36 -8.24
C SER A 49 -9.37 -3.75 -8.29
N LEU A 50 -9.59 -4.58 -7.26
CA LEU A 50 -9.02 -5.93 -7.23
C LEU A 50 -9.78 -6.85 -8.19
N PRO A 51 -9.09 -7.46 -9.18
CA PRO A 51 -9.78 -8.22 -10.24
C PRO A 51 -10.60 -9.41 -9.72
N LYS A 52 -10.16 -10.02 -8.64
CA LYS A 52 -10.80 -11.20 -8.05
C LYS A 52 -11.37 -10.95 -6.66
N GLY A 53 -11.51 -9.68 -6.26
CA GLY A 53 -12.00 -9.33 -4.94
C GLY A 53 -11.00 -9.62 -3.83
N ALA A 54 -11.50 -10.08 -2.67
CA ALA A 54 -10.67 -10.31 -1.49
C ALA A 54 -9.45 -11.18 -1.79
N LEU A 55 -8.30 -10.77 -1.28
CA LEU A 55 -7.05 -11.48 -1.49
C LEU A 55 -6.98 -12.72 -0.57
N PRO A 56 -6.61 -13.88 -1.10
CA PRO A 56 -6.61 -15.11 -0.31
C PRO A 56 -5.53 -15.14 0.77
N ASN A 57 -5.78 -15.89 1.83
CA ASN A 57 -4.84 -16.11 2.94
C ASN A 57 -4.46 -14.84 3.69
N ARG A 58 -5.34 -13.85 3.69
CA ARG A 58 -5.19 -12.58 4.39
C ARG A 58 -6.52 -12.17 4.96
N ARG A 59 -6.50 -11.47 6.10
CA ARG A 59 -7.69 -10.82 6.61
C ARG A 59 -7.89 -9.53 5.82
N ASN A 60 -8.94 -9.47 5.01
CA ASN A 60 -9.24 -8.28 4.20
C ASN A 60 -10.15 -7.36 5.00
N VAL A 61 -9.74 -6.10 5.16
CA VAL A 61 -10.50 -5.07 5.85
C VAL A 61 -10.70 -3.90 4.91
N VAL A 62 -11.95 -3.51 4.69
CA VAL A 62 -12.31 -2.41 3.80
C VAL A 62 -12.93 -1.28 4.60
N LEU A 63 -12.44 -0.06 4.38
CA LEU A 63 -12.98 1.13 5.00
C LEU A 63 -14.09 1.71 4.11
N SER A 64 -15.30 1.83 4.65
CA SER A 64 -16.43 2.39 3.92
C SER A 64 -17.37 3.11 4.87
N ARG A 65 -17.61 4.40 4.60
CA ARG A 65 -18.48 5.23 5.42
C ARG A 65 -19.97 4.86 5.29
N VAL A 66 -20.34 4.21 4.17
CA VAL A 66 -21.74 3.88 3.90
C VAL A 66 -22.13 2.48 4.35
N GLY A 67 -21.21 1.75 4.99
CA GLY A 67 -21.52 0.45 5.58
C GLY A 67 -21.81 -0.66 4.56
N ASN A 68 -21.32 -0.53 3.32
CA ASN A 68 -21.49 -1.57 2.32
C ASN A 68 -20.79 -2.86 2.74
N THR A 69 -21.30 -3.99 2.24
CA THR A 69 -20.64 -5.28 2.44
C THR A 69 -19.82 -5.64 1.20
N PHE A 70 -18.67 -6.27 1.44
CA PHE A 70 -17.75 -6.70 0.39
C PHE A 70 -17.45 -8.19 0.60
N PRO A 71 -17.68 -9.05 -0.41
CA PRO A 71 -17.47 -10.49 -0.24
C PRO A 71 -16.05 -10.83 0.20
N GLY A 72 -15.93 -11.59 1.29
CA GLY A 72 -14.64 -12.03 1.80
C GLY A 72 -13.89 -10.98 2.62
N ALA A 73 -14.52 -9.84 2.91
CA ALA A 73 -13.90 -8.75 3.67
C ALA A 73 -14.76 -8.31 4.84
N GLU A 74 -14.10 -7.77 5.87
CA GLU A 74 -14.76 -7.08 6.97
C GLU A 74 -14.81 -5.59 6.65
N THR A 75 -15.85 -4.91 7.08
CA THR A 75 -16.04 -3.49 6.81
C THR A 75 -16.02 -2.69 8.12
N PHE A 76 -15.28 -1.59 8.11
CA PHE A 76 -15.24 -0.62 9.20
C PHE A 76 -15.47 0.78 8.66
N VAL A 77 -16.03 1.65 9.49
CA VAL A 77 -16.33 3.03 9.09
C VAL A 77 -15.08 3.90 9.07
N SER A 78 -14.11 3.61 9.93
CA SER A 78 -12.90 4.41 10.05
C SER A 78 -11.65 3.55 10.20
N LEU A 79 -10.49 4.14 9.89
CA LEU A 79 -9.19 3.49 10.09
C LEU A 79 -8.97 3.17 11.59
N GLU A 80 -9.36 4.08 12.47
CA GLU A 80 -9.22 3.92 13.91
C GLU A 80 -9.97 2.68 14.41
N GLU A 81 -11.21 2.49 13.95
CA GLU A 81 -12.01 1.32 14.30
C GLU A 81 -11.39 0.04 13.75
N ALA A 82 -10.89 0.08 12.51
CA ALA A 82 -10.24 -1.07 11.90
C ALA A 82 -8.98 -1.48 12.68
N LEU A 83 -8.14 -0.52 13.04
CA LEU A 83 -6.93 -0.78 13.82
C LEU A 83 -7.25 -1.28 15.22
N ALA A 84 -8.31 -0.77 15.84
CA ALA A 84 -8.76 -1.23 17.16
C ALA A 84 -9.22 -2.70 17.15
N SER A 85 -9.62 -3.22 15.99
CA SER A 85 -10.01 -4.62 15.82
C SER A 85 -8.81 -5.56 15.71
N CYS A 86 -7.60 -5.03 15.55
CA CYS A 86 -6.37 -5.81 15.41
C CYS A 86 -5.68 -6.00 16.76
N ALA A 87 -4.98 -7.13 16.93
CA ALA A 87 -4.18 -7.36 18.13
C ALA A 87 -2.99 -6.42 18.18
N PRO A 88 -2.51 -6.02 19.39
CA PRO A 88 -1.38 -5.09 19.50
C PRO A 88 -0.07 -5.57 18.86
N ASP A 89 0.13 -6.89 18.81
CA ASP A 89 1.33 -7.51 18.24
C ASP A 89 1.12 -8.00 16.80
N GLU A 90 -0.03 -7.72 16.22
CA GLU A 90 -0.38 -8.15 14.87
C GLU A 90 0.31 -7.27 13.82
N ASP A 91 0.76 -7.88 12.72
CA ASP A 91 1.26 -7.13 11.57
C ASP A 91 0.11 -6.74 10.66
N VAL A 92 -0.02 -5.43 10.43
CA VAL A 92 -1.11 -4.85 9.64
C VAL A 92 -0.50 -4.05 8.49
N TYR A 93 -1.00 -4.29 7.28
CA TYR A 93 -0.53 -3.61 6.08
C TYR A 93 -1.63 -2.72 5.49
N ILE A 94 -1.32 -1.45 5.33
CA ILE A 94 -2.20 -0.48 4.68
C ILE A 94 -1.85 -0.48 3.19
N ILE A 95 -2.81 -0.82 2.34
CA ILE A 95 -2.53 -1.05 0.92
C ILE A 95 -3.16 -0.04 -0.04
N GLY A 96 -3.79 1.00 0.48
CA GLY A 96 -4.26 2.12 -0.35
C GLY A 96 -5.73 2.47 -0.14
N GLY A 97 -6.26 3.40 -0.83
CA GLY A 97 -5.55 4.34 -1.73
C GLY A 97 -5.01 5.58 -1.07
N ALA A 98 -4.90 6.65 -1.85
CA ALA A 98 -4.24 7.89 -1.42
C ALA A 98 -4.79 8.44 -0.10
N GLN A 99 -6.10 8.50 0.08
CA GLN A 99 -6.72 9.01 1.30
C GLN A 99 -6.39 8.14 2.51
N VAL A 100 -6.40 6.82 2.33
CA VAL A 100 -6.08 5.90 3.43
C VAL A 100 -4.60 5.99 3.77
N TYR A 101 -3.72 6.10 2.80
CA TYR A 101 -2.30 6.34 3.04
C TYR A 101 -2.06 7.61 3.86
N ALA A 102 -2.76 8.71 3.50
CA ALA A 102 -2.62 9.97 4.22
C ALA A 102 -3.08 9.85 5.68
N GLN A 103 -4.16 9.13 5.94
CA GLN A 103 -4.66 8.89 7.29
C GLN A 103 -3.72 7.97 8.10
N ALA A 104 -3.13 6.98 7.44
CA ALA A 104 -2.29 5.98 8.09
C ALA A 104 -0.87 6.46 8.37
N LEU A 105 -0.36 7.40 7.58
CA LEU A 105 1.04 7.84 7.71
C LEU A 105 1.43 8.26 9.12
N PRO A 106 0.64 9.09 9.84
CA PRO A 106 0.98 9.46 11.22
C PRO A 106 0.98 8.28 12.20
N LEU A 107 0.31 7.19 11.86
CA LEU A 107 0.14 6.02 12.73
C LEU A 107 1.08 4.88 12.38
N ALA A 108 1.73 4.93 11.23
CA ALA A 108 2.53 3.82 10.71
C ALA A 108 3.91 3.76 11.38
N ASP A 109 4.40 2.54 11.54
CA ASP A 109 5.72 2.25 12.08
C ASP A 109 6.75 2.05 10.96
N ARG A 110 6.29 1.60 9.80
CA ARG A 110 7.16 1.25 8.67
C ARG A 110 6.49 1.63 7.35
N LEU A 111 7.31 2.02 6.38
CA LEU A 111 6.89 2.18 4.98
C LEU A 111 7.65 1.15 4.14
N CYS A 112 6.91 0.31 3.43
CA CYS A 112 7.47 -0.66 2.49
C CYS A 112 7.16 -0.15 1.08
N LEU A 113 8.07 0.62 0.49
CA LEU A 113 7.82 1.28 -0.79
C LEU A 113 8.57 0.61 -1.92
N THR A 114 7.92 0.51 -3.07
CA THR A 114 8.58 0.26 -4.34
C THR A 114 8.69 1.62 -5.03
N GLU A 115 9.90 2.16 -5.08
CA GLU A 115 10.17 3.44 -5.71
C GLU A 115 10.51 3.22 -7.17
N ILE A 116 9.65 3.70 -8.06
CA ILE A 116 9.77 3.51 -9.50
C ILE A 116 10.50 4.71 -10.07
N LEU A 117 11.61 4.45 -10.81
CA LEU A 117 12.47 5.50 -11.35
C LEU A 117 11.88 6.03 -12.67
N ASP A 118 10.70 6.62 -12.58
CA ASP A 118 9.97 7.17 -13.69
C ASP A 118 8.96 8.19 -13.17
N THR A 119 8.55 9.12 -14.04
CA THR A 119 7.50 10.08 -13.75
C THR A 119 6.40 9.89 -14.79
N PRO A 120 5.18 9.49 -14.40
CA PRO A 120 4.10 9.25 -15.34
C PRO A 120 3.58 10.55 -15.96
N ASN A 121 3.10 10.47 -17.20
CA ASN A 121 2.52 11.62 -17.88
C ASN A 121 1.19 12.07 -17.23
N GLU A 122 0.43 11.12 -16.70
CA GLU A 122 -0.85 11.39 -16.06
C GLU A 122 -0.96 10.63 -14.75
N ALA A 123 -1.43 11.32 -13.72
CA ALA A 123 -1.72 10.72 -12.43
C ALA A 123 -2.75 11.58 -11.71
N ASP A 124 -3.62 10.97 -10.93
CA ASP A 124 -4.62 11.67 -10.11
C ASP A 124 -4.61 11.22 -8.65
N ALA A 125 -3.77 10.27 -8.30
CA ALA A 125 -3.61 9.81 -6.93
C ALA A 125 -2.12 9.81 -6.57
N PHE A 126 -1.81 10.34 -5.37
CA PHE A 126 -0.44 10.55 -4.92
C PHE A 126 -0.24 10.03 -3.51
N PHE A 127 0.94 9.49 -3.25
CA PHE A 127 1.38 9.13 -1.91
C PHE A 127 1.65 10.42 -1.10
N PRO A 128 1.31 10.45 0.19
CA PRO A 128 1.55 11.65 1.01
C PRO A 128 3.06 11.93 1.17
N GLU A 129 3.41 13.20 1.38
CA GLU A 129 4.78 13.59 1.63
C GLU A 129 5.27 13.05 2.98
N PHE A 130 6.51 12.59 2.99
CA PHE A 130 7.18 12.18 4.22
C PHE A 130 8.65 12.64 4.16
N THR A 131 9.25 12.85 5.31
CA THR A 131 10.58 13.47 5.39
C THR A 131 11.59 12.54 6.05
N SER A 132 12.88 12.76 5.74
CA SER A 132 13.99 12.05 6.39
C SER A 132 14.16 12.42 7.86
N GLU A 133 13.50 13.47 8.32
CA GLU A 133 13.47 13.85 9.74
C GLU A 133 12.63 12.86 10.56
N GLU A 134 11.56 12.33 9.96
CA GLU A 134 10.64 11.41 10.62
C GLU A 134 10.93 9.95 10.29
N TRP A 135 11.57 9.69 9.16
CA TRP A 135 11.78 8.34 8.65
C TRP A 135 13.23 8.10 8.30
N SER A 136 13.76 6.92 8.68
CA SER A 136 15.11 6.50 8.28
C SER A 136 15.02 5.28 7.38
N THR A 137 15.94 5.18 6.41
CA THR A 137 16.03 4.02 5.55
C THR A 137 16.59 2.85 6.33
N GLU A 138 15.84 1.74 6.39
CA GLU A 138 16.26 0.51 7.04
C GLU A 138 16.93 -0.43 6.04
N ALA A 139 16.36 -0.52 4.83
CA ALA A 139 16.86 -1.40 3.77
C ALA A 139 16.52 -0.81 2.41
N ALA A 140 17.38 -1.06 1.43
CA ALA A 140 17.15 -0.66 0.05
C ALA A 140 17.73 -1.70 -0.90
N GLU A 141 16.97 -2.07 -1.95
CA GLU A 141 17.37 -3.05 -2.94
C GLU A 141 17.02 -2.51 -4.33
N GLU A 142 18.04 -2.24 -5.14
CA GLU A 142 17.86 -1.68 -6.48
C GLU A 142 17.71 -2.76 -7.54
N HIS A 143 16.85 -2.50 -8.52
CA HIS A 143 16.60 -3.37 -9.66
C HIS A 143 16.59 -2.56 -10.95
N ALA A 144 17.36 -2.99 -11.93
CA ALA A 144 17.35 -2.38 -13.25
C ALA A 144 16.11 -2.80 -14.03
N ALA A 145 15.73 -1.99 -15.03
CA ALA A 145 14.72 -2.39 -16.00
C ALA A 145 15.18 -3.67 -16.72
N ASP A 146 14.24 -4.53 -17.07
CA ASP A 146 14.50 -5.79 -17.74
C ASP A 146 13.36 -6.14 -18.69
N GLU A 147 13.36 -7.37 -19.22
CA GLU A 147 12.33 -7.84 -20.17
C GLU A 147 10.91 -7.78 -19.60
N LYS A 148 10.76 -7.94 -18.29
CA LYS A 148 9.46 -7.96 -17.61
C LYS A 148 9.14 -6.65 -16.90
N HIS A 149 10.11 -5.74 -16.78
CA HIS A 149 9.98 -4.48 -16.05
C HIS A 149 10.47 -3.34 -16.93
N ALA A 150 9.54 -2.53 -17.42
CA ALA A 150 9.86 -1.42 -18.34
C ALA A 150 10.66 -0.31 -17.64
N GLN A 151 10.52 -0.15 -16.33
CA GLN A 151 11.22 0.87 -15.56
C GLN A 151 12.13 0.23 -14.52
N ALA A 152 13.24 0.88 -14.22
CA ALA A 152 14.05 0.55 -13.05
C ALA A 152 13.25 0.92 -11.79
N TYR A 153 13.47 0.19 -10.74
CA TYR A 153 12.76 0.40 -9.47
C TYR A 153 13.64 -0.05 -8.32
N ARG A 154 13.25 0.32 -7.10
CA ARG A 154 13.94 -0.17 -5.91
C ARG A 154 12.93 -0.43 -4.80
N PHE A 155 13.17 -1.46 -4.02
CA PHE A 155 12.42 -1.73 -2.81
C PHE A 155 13.11 -1.00 -1.65
N VAL A 156 12.39 -0.15 -0.95
CA VAL A 156 12.94 0.62 0.16
C VAL A 156 12.04 0.47 1.36
N ASP A 157 12.63 0.06 2.49
CA ASP A 157 11.93 0.02 3.76
C ASP A 157 12.39 1.20 4.61
N TYR A 158 11.42 1.99 5.07
CA TYR A 158 11.65 3.09 6.00
C TYR A 158 11.07 2.73 7.35
N ILE A 159 11.78 3.09 8.40
CA ILE A 159 11.32 2.91 9.77
C ILE A 159 11.18 4.28 10.42
N ARG A 160 10.15 4.46 11.25
CA ARG A 160 9.95 5.73 11.97
C ARG A 160 11.09 5.97 12.93
N ARG A 161 11.60 7.19 12.97
CA ARG A 161 12.67 7.61 13.88
C ARG A 161 12.22 7.70 15.32
#